data_da40a0c3a8392efbf2eaca2db6deee76
#
_entry.id   da40a0c3a8392efbf2eaca2db6deee76
#
_cell.length_a   1.000
_cell.length_b   1.000
_cell.length_c   1.000
_cell.angle_alpha   90.00
_cell.angle_beta   90.00
_cell.angle_gamma   90.00
#
_symmetry.space_group_name_H-M   'P 1'
#
loop_
_entity.id
_entity.type
_entity.pdbx_description
1 polymer ?
#
loop_
_entity_poly.entity_id
_entity_poly.type
_entity_poly.pdbx_seq_one_letter_code
_entity_poly.pdbx_strand_id
1 'polypeptide(L)'
;MSSKTNQKSGGKTSLSPPKFVKKHSRGGHGPVIVQILPRLVRGGVERGTIEMAEAIIAAGGKAVVISGGGILEHQLTRCGAIHHRIPVYEKNPLKWGLIRRQVRAVLRQENADIVHVRSRAPAWIALPAAKSLGLITVSTVHARFHTKSFLKRIYNGKMLKTDHVIAISEYVKSLITRSYFGVEERLSVIHRGVDVKAFDANDVTQPRIIRLVERIDLPEDVPLVMLPARPTSWKGHEILLEALAGIKHLPFLCVFLGAAEGRASFTDRIVQKGVELGLEGRFRLTEAVEDMPAAMMVADVVVMPSITPEPFGRVALEAQAMGRPVIAFDHGGAAESIVHEKTGWLAKPNDADDLGRCIAAALEMSDNKRRLMRKASRNHIEQSFSTAKMCSETIRVYARLLAKKAAAER
;
A
#
# COMPACT_ATOMS: atom_id res chain seq x y z
N MET A 1 -21.89 52.07 4.16
CA MET A 1 -22.47 50.84 3.61
C MET A 1 -21.40 49.75 3.66
N SER A 2 -21.48 48.86 4.64
CA SER A 2 -20.44 47.91 5.02
C SER A 2 -20.84 46.53 4.49
N SER A 3 -20.13 45.99 3.50
CA SER A 3 -20.37 44.64 2.95
C SER A 3 -19.60 43.63 3.79
N LYS A 4 -20.32 42.86 4.61
CA LYS A 4 -19.78 41.69 5.32
C LYS A 4 -19.60 40.55 4.34
N THR A 5 -18.36 40.21 4.01
CA THR A 5 -17.98 38.99 3.28
C THR A 5 -18.06 37.78 4.23
N ASN A 6 -18.96 36.90 3.92
CA ASN A 6 -19.23 35.68 4.67
C ASN A 6 -18.13 34.65 4.31
N GLN A 7 -17.14 34.43 5.20
CA GLN A 7 -16.20 33.34 5.12
C GLN A 7 -16.94 32.06 5.52
N LYS A 8 -17.26 31.22 4.54
CA LYS A 8 -17.69 29.81 4.77
C LYS A 8 -16.54 29.04 5.38
N SER A 9 -16.67 28.71 6.66
CA SER A 9 -15.82 27.73 7.36
C SER A 9 -15.89 26.39 6.63
N GLY A 10 -14.74 25.95 6.10
CA GLY A 10 -14.58 24.60 5.52
C GLY A 10 -14.84 23.54 6.58
N GLY A 11 -15.99 22.92 6.56
CA GLY A 11 -16.35 21.83 7.45
C GLY A 11 -15.36 20.67 7.29
N LYS A 12 -14.68 20.30 8.37
CA LYS A 12 -13.94 19.04 8.50
C LYS A 12 -14.93 17.90 8.33
N THR A 13 -15.06 17.36 7.13
CA THR A 13 -15.80 16.12 6.89
C THR A 13 -15.07 15.00 7.66
N SER A 14 -15.67 14.56 8.76
CA SER A 14 -15.16 13.42 9.52
C SER A 14 -15.15 12.19 8.59
N LEU A 15 -13.97 11.63 8.31
CA LEU A 15 -13.74 10.44 7.49
C LEU A 15 -14.11 9.15 8.23
N SER A 16 -15.07 9.21 9.16
CA SER A 16 -15.58 8.02 9.83
C SER A 16 -16.24 7.09 8.80
N PRO A 17 -15.92 5.78 8.83
CA PRO A 17 -16.54 4.84 7.91
C PRO A 17 -18.07 4.84 8.09
N PRO A 18 -18.83 4.73 6.99
CA PRO A 18 -20.29 4.64 7.09
C PRO A 18 -20.65 3.42 7.92
N LYS A 19 -21.60 3.58 8.84
CA LYS A 19 -22.11 2.46 9.65
C LYS A 19 -22.94 1.52 8.77
N PHE A 20 -22.79 0.22 8.98
CA PHE A 20 -23.70 -0.76 8.37
C PHE A 20 -25.12 -0.59 8.92
N VAL A 21 -26.09 -0.65 8.03
CA VAL A 21 -27.50 -0.63 8.43
C VAL A 21 -27.87 -2.01 8.98
N LYS A 22 -28.31 -2.10 10.21
CA LYS A 22 -28.63 -3.36 10.93
C LYS A 22 -29.67 -4.26 10.23
N LYS A 23 -30.44 -3.73 9.28
CA LYS A 23 -31.51 -4.42 8.56
C LYS A 23 -31.08 -5.51 7.57
N HIS A 24 -29.80 -5.66 7.29
CA HIS A 24 -29.30 -6.50 6.20
C HIS A 24 -28.52 -7.74 6.64
N SER A 25 -28.56 -8.11 7.93
CA SER A 25 -27.90 -9.31 8.44
C SER A 25 -28.90 -10.38 8.87
N ARG A 26 -28.59 -11.64 8.56
CA ARG A 26 -29.44 -12.83 8.91
C ARG A 26 -29.57 -13.09 10.43
N GLY A 27 -29.08 -12.23 11.33
CA GLY A 27 -29.05 -12.48 12.77
C GLY A 27 -29.20 -11.25 13.66
N GLY A 28 -29.71 -10.10 13.17
CA GLY A 28 -29.90 -8.89 14.01
C GLY A 28 -28.59 -8.17 14.41
N HIS A 29 -27.43 -8.76 14.12
CA HIS A 29 -26.11 -8.17 14.24
C HIS A 29 -25.69 -7.52 12.91
N GLY A 30 -24.62 -6.69 12.92
CA GLY A 30 -24.04 -6.18 11.68
C GLY A 30 -23.50 -7.30 10.78
N PRO A 31 -23.23 -7.01 9.49
CA PRO A 31 -22.82 -8.04 8.53
C PRO A 31 -21.48 -8.67 8.90
N VAL A 32 -21.33 -9.96 8.57
CA VAL A 32 -20.11 -10.74 8.78
C VAL A 32 -19.26 -10.73 7.53
N ILE A 33 -18.09 -10.10 7.61
CA ILE A 33 -17.14 -9.99 6.50
C ILE A 33 -15.95 -10.90 6.75
N VAL A 34 -15.74 -11.87 5.86
CA VAL A 34 -14.62 -12.81 5.94
C VAL A 34 -13.53 -12.42 4.95
N GLN A 35 -12.41 -11.92 5.43
CA GLN A 35 -11.23 -11.61 4.62
C GLN A 35 -10.33 -12.84 4.52
N ILE A 36 -9.84 -13.16 3.32
CA ILE A 36 -9.02 -14.36 3.10
C ILE A 36 -7.72 -13.98 2.39
N LEU A 37 -6.58 -14.27 3.05
CA LEU A 37 -5.23 -14.00 2.55
C LEU A 37 -4.29 -15.19 2.85
N PRO A 38 -3.10 -15.28 2.17
CA PRO A 38 -2.20 -16.42 2.36
C PRO A 38 -1.70 -16.58 3.78
N ARG A 39 -1.07 -15.54 4.33
CA ARG A 39 -0.44 -15.51 5.65
C ARG A 39 -0.51 -14.11 6.24
N LEU A 40 -0.30 -14.00 7.56
CA LEU A 40 -0.22 -12.75 8.32
C LEU A 40 1.24 -12.42 8.69
N VAL A 41 2.09 -12.29 7.68
CA VAL A 41 3.49 -11.88 7.81
C VAL A 41 3.64 -10.38 7.56
N ARG A 42 4.87 -9.85 7.51
CA ARG A 42 5.10 -8.43 7.19
C ARG A 42 4.82 -8.13 5.73
N GLY A 43 3.89 -7.20 5.44
CA GLY A 43 3.58 -6.77 4.09
C GLY A 43 2.39 -5.82 4.00
N GLY A 44 2.20 -5.23 2.82
CA GLY A 44 1.13 -4.27 2.59
C GLY A 44 -0.27 -4.89 2.55
N VAL A 45 -0.41 -6.13 2.07
CA VAL A 45 -1.70 -6.84 2.04
C VAL A 45 -2.15 -7.19 3.45
N GLU A 46 -1.23 -7.67 4.26
CA GLU A 46 -1.43 -8.10 5.64
C GLU A 46 -1.86 -6.92 6.52
N ARG A 47 -1.10 -5.81 6.48
CA ARG A 47 -1.46 -4.58 7.19
C ARG A 47 -2.84 -4.07 6.77
N GLY A 48 -3.11 -3.98 5.48
CA GLY A 48 -4.41 -3.55 4.99
C GLY A 48 -5.56 -4.52 5.30
N THR A 49 -5.27 -5.78 5.65
CA THR A 49 -6.29 -6.71 6.16
C THR A 49 -6.67 -6.39 7.59
N ILE A 50 -5.68 -6.03 8.42
CA ILE A 50 -5.90 -5.60 9.82
C ILE A 50 -6.65 -4.27 9.85
N GLU A 51 -6.16 -3.26 9.12
CA GLU A 51 -6.81 -1.95 8.96
C GLU A 51 -8.28 -2.08 8.55
N MET A 52 -8.55 -3.00 7.61
CA MET A 52 -9.91 -3.26 7.15
C MET A 52 -10.74 -4.01 8.20
N ALA A 53 -10.15 -4.91 9.00
CA ALA A 53 -10.84 -5.60 10.09
C ALA A 53 -11.28 -4.60 11.18
N GLU A 54 -10.39 -3.69 11.58
CA GLU A 54 -10.70 -2.58 12.51
C GLU A 54 -11.86 -1.72 11.98
N ALA A 55 -11.80 -1.35 10.71
CA ALA A 55 -12.82 -0.52 10.10
C ALA A 55 -14.20 -1.22 9.98
N ILE A 56 -14.21 -2.54 9.69
CA ILE A 56 -15.46 -3.35 9.67
C ILE A 56 -16.09 -3.34 11.07
N ILE A 57 -15.32 -3.56 12.12
CA ILE A 57 -15.79 -3.57 13.51
C ILE A 57 -16.30 -2.18 13.91
N ALA A 58 -15.54 -1.13 13.60
CA ALA A 58 -15.94 0.25 13.86
C ALA A 58 -17.24 0.66 13.13
N ALA A 59 -17.49 0.05 11.96
CA ALA A 59 -18.74 0.23 11.20
C ALA A 59 -19.92 -0.61 11.73
N GLY A 60 -19.73 -1.41 12.79
CA GLY A 60 -20.73 -2.25 13.41
C GLY A 60 -20.90 -3.62 12.74
N GLY A 61 -19.95 -4.05 11.91
CA GLY A 61 -19.87 -5.39 11.36
C GLY A 61 -19.01 -6.34 12.22
N LYS A 62 -19.01 -7.62 11.85
CA LYS A 62 -18.14 -8.66 12.40
C LYS A 62 -17.01 -8.94 11.41
N ALA A 63 -15.76 -8.79 11.84
CA ALA A 63 -14.58 -9.08 11.04
C ALA A 63 -14.06 -10.48 11.34
N VAL A 64 -13.94 -11.31 10.31
CA VAL A 64 -13.35 -12.64 10.37
C VAL A 64 -12.20 -12.70 9.37
N VAL A 65 -11.07 -13.31 9.73
CA VAL A 65 -9.92 -13.48 8.85
C VAL A 65 -9.56 -14.96 8.76
N ILE A 66 -9.37 -15.47 7.55
CA ILE A 66 -8.85 -16.81 7.30
C ILE A 66 -7.47 -16.67 6.65
N SER A 67 -6.45 -17.27 7.27
CA SER A 67 -5.08 -17.28 6.74
C SER A 67 -4.28 -18.48 7.27
N GLY A 68 -3.08 -18.69 6.74
CA GLY A 68 -2.14 -19.67 7.25
C GLY A 68 -1.38 -19.23 8.51
N GLY A 69 -1.82 -18.15 9.17
CA GLY A 69 -1.18 -17.60 10.35
C GLY A 69 0.03 -16.71 10.07
N GLY A 70 0.67 -16.23 11.13
CA GLY A 70 1.87 -15.41 11.08
C GLY A 70 2.00 -14.43 12.24
N ILE A 71 3.10 -13.68 12.27
CA ILE A 71 3.47 -12.78 13.37
C ILE A 71 2.46 -11.66 13.66
N LEU A 72 1.59 -11.33 12.71
CA LEU A 72 0.60 -10.26 12.84
C LEU A 72 -0.75 -10.76 13.42
N GLU A 73 -0.90 -12.03 13.77
CA GLU A 73 -2.15 -12.57 14.34
C GLU A 73 -2.57 -11.85 15.62
N HIS A 74 -1.61 -11.48 16.48
CA HIS A 74 -1.87 -10.77 17.71
C HIS A 74 -2.56 -9.40 17.49
N GLN A 75 -2.27 -8.74 16.36
CA GLN A 75 -2.91 -7.46 16.02
C GLN A 75 -4.40 -7.66 15.66
N LEU A 76 -4.75 -8.75 14.96
CA LEU A 76 -6.15 -9.10 14.71
C LEU A 76 -6.93 -9.38 15.99
N THR A 77 -6.34 -10.16 16.91
CA THR A 77 -6.98 -10.44 18.20
C THR A 77 -7.18 -9.16 19.01
N ARG A 78 -6.18 -8.27 19.00
CA ARG A 78 -6.25 -6.98 19.71
C ARG A 78 -7.34 -6.06 19.17
N CYS A 79 -7.61 -6.05 17.86
CA CYS A 79 -8.70 -5.26 17.29
C CYS A 79 -10.09 -5.91 17.41
N GLY A 80 -10.19 -7.12 18.00
CA GLY A 80 -11.45 -7.84 18.16
C GLY A 80 -11.89 -8.65 16.95
N ALA A 81 -11.04 -8.86 15.95
CA ALA A 81 -11.34 -9.73 14.82
C ALA A 81 -11.11 -11.20 15.15
N ILE A 82 -11.92 -12.08 14.57
CA ILE A 82 -11.78 -13.53 14.71
C ILE A 82 -10.81 -14.03 13.65
N HIS A 83 -9.87 -14.88 14.04
CA HIS A 83 -8.93 -15.50 13.11
C HIS A 83 -9.09 -17.03 13.09
N HIS A 84 -9.19 -17.58 11.88
CA HIS A 84 -9.15 -19.02 11.64
C HIS A 84 -7.89 -19.37 10.86
N ARG A 85 -7.05 -20.24 11.45
CA ARG A 85 -5.80 -20.68 10.81
C ARG A 85 -6.08 -21.85 9.86
N ILE A 86 -6.12 -21.55 8.55
CA ILE A 86 -6.31 -22.52 7.46
C ILE A 86 -5.24 -22.26 6.39
N PRO A 87 -4.55 -23.29 5.84
CA PRO A 87 -3.45 -23.15 4.89
C PRO A 87 -3.93 -22.79 3.46
N VAL A 88 -4.68 -21.69 3.32
CA VAL A 88 -5.23 -21.21 2.03
C VAL A 88 -4.17 -20.73 1.02
N TYR A 89 -2.91 -20.73 1.40
CA TYR A 89 -1.74 -20.47 0.54
C TYR A 89 -1.28 -21.71 -0.24
N GLU A 90 -1.84 -22.87 0.03
CA GLU A 90 -1.43 -24.15 -0.59
C GLU A 90 -1.58 -24.08 -2.11
N LYS A 91 -0.51 -24.49 -2.81
CA LYS A 91 -0.45 -24.46 -4.28
C LYS A 91 -0.76 -25.82 -4.92
N ASN A 92 -0.69 -26.91 -4.14
CA ASN A 92 -1.01 -28.26 -4.63
C ASN A 92 -2.53 -28.43 -4.81
N PRO A 93 -3.05 -28.60 -6.04
CA PRO A 93 -4.49 -28.73 -6.28
C PRO A 93 -5.13 -29.94 -5.59
N LEU A 94 -4.38 -31.00 -5.35
CA LEU A 94 -4.88 -32.23 -4.69
C LEU A 94 -5.34 -31.94 -3.25
N LYS A 95 -4.73 -30.95 -2.59
CA LYS A 95 -5.12 -30.55 -1.23
C LYS A 95 -6.29 -29.56 -1.19
N TRP A 96 -6.63 -28.93 -2.32
CA TRP A 96 -7.64 -27.88 -2.35
C TRP A 96 -9.05 -28.36 -1.96
N GLY A 97 -9.37 -29.62 -2.22
CA GLY A 97 -10.67 -30.20 -1.85
C GLY A 97 -10.91 -30.18 -0.35
N LEU A 98 -9.92 -30.65 0.43
CA LEU A 98 -9.98 -30.65 1.90
C LEU A 98 -9.99 -29.23 2.47
N ILE A 99 -9.09 -28.36 2.01
CA ILE A 99 -9.00 -26.98 2.49
C ILE A 99 -10.30 -26.22 2.17
N ARG A 100 -10.91 -26.44 1.01
CA ARG A 100 -12.21 -25.88 0.63
C ARG A 100 -13.32 -26.28 1.59
N ARG A 101 -13.33 -27.57 2.03
CA ARG A 101 -14.30 -28.04 3.04
C ARG A 101 -14.13 -27.31 4.36
N GLN A 102 -12.89 -27.12 4.82
CA GLN A 102 -12.58 -26.37 6.04
C GLN A 102 -13.04 -24.90 5.91
N VAL A 103 -12.68 -24.22 4.81
CA VAL A 103 -13.14 -22.83 4.55
C VAL A 103 -14.66 -22.76 4.54
N ARG A 104 -15.35 -23.69 3.85
CA ARG A 104 -16.83 -23.74 3.80
C ARG A 104 -17.46 -23.93 5.19
N ALA A 105 -16.85 -24.77 6.04
CA ALA A 105 -17.30 -24.98 7.41
C ALA A 105 -17.23 -23.69 8.23
N VAL A 106 -16.08 -22.99 8.17
CA VAL A 106 -15.92 -21.68 8.84
C VAL A 106 -16.91 -20.65 8.32
N LEU A 107 -17.09 -20.54 6.99
CA LEU A 107 -18.03 -19.58 6.42
C LEU A 107 -19.48 -19.81 6.92
N ARG A 108 -19.87 -21.08 7.12
CA ARG A 108 -21.18 -21.43 7.72
C ARG A 108 -21.24 -21.14 9.21
N GLN A 109 -20.23 -21.56 9.97
CA GLN A 109 -20.13 -21.36 11.41
C GLN A 109 -20.22 -19.87 11.77
N GLU A 110 -19.51 -19.03 11.02
CA GLU A 110 -19.48 -17.59 11.24
C GLU A 110 -20.69 -16.84 10.68
N ASN A 111 -21.61 -17.51 9.95
CA ASN A 111 -22.71 -16.91 9.23
C ASN A 111 -22.26 -15.79 8.28
N ALA A 112 -21.27 -16.07 7.45
CA ALA A 112 -20.66 -15.09 6.56
C ALA A 112 -21.67 -14.48 5.57
N ASP A 113 -21.61 -13.17 5.38
CA ASP A 113 -22.38 -12.44 4.36
C ASP A 113 -21.52 -12.14 3.12
N ILE A 114 -20.25 -11.73 3.35
CA ILE A 114 -19.29 -11.38 2.30
C ILE A 114 -17.98 -12.15 2.50
N VAL A 115 -17.46 -12.67 1.40
CA VAL A 115 -16.08 -13.24 1.33
C VAL A 115 -15.21 -12.32 0.49
N HIS A 116 -14.18 -11.72 1.09
CA HIS A 116 -13.24 -10.85 0.44
C HIS A 116 -11.87 -11.54 0.28
N VAL A 117 -11.54 -11.96 -0.93
CA VAL A 117 -10.25 -12.58 -1.24
C VAL A 117 -9.20 -11.52 -1.62
N ARG A 118 -8.02 -11.63 -1.01
CA ARG A 118 -6.94 -10.63 -1.16
C ARG A 118 -5.71 -11.18 -1.89
N SER A 119 -5.79 -12.40 -2.41
CA SER A 119 -4.69 -13.04 -3.15
C SER A 119 -5.18 -14.17 -4.04
N ARG A 120 -4.34 -14.54 -5.02
CA ARG A 120 -4.66 -15.51 -6.09
C ARG A 120 -4.86 -16.94 -5.58
N ALA A 121 -3.93 -17.48 -4.78
CA ALA A 121 -4.04 -18.84 -4.26
C ALA A 121 -5.30 -19.03 -3.39
N PRO A 122 -5.59 -18.15 -2.40
CA PRO A 122 -6.85 -18.19 -1.66
C PRO A 122 -8.09 -18.13 -2.56
N ALA A 123 -8.07 -17.38 -3.67
CA ALA A 123 -9.22 -17.26 -4.56
C ALA A 123 -9.64 -18.60 -5.19
N TRP A 124 -8.70 -19.49 -5.49
CA TRP A 124 -8.99 -20.82 -6.04
C TRP A 124 -9.69 -21.74 -5.05
N ILE A 125 -9.43 -21.54 -3.77
CA ILE A 125 -9.98 -22.34 -2.67
C ILE A 125 -11.28 -21.70 -2.16
N ALA A 126 -11.27 -20.41 -1.85
CA ALA A 126 -12.34 -19.74 -1.15
C ALA A 126 -13.56 -19.39 -2.03
N LEU A 127 -13.33 -18.95 -3.28
CA LEU A 127 -14.46 -18.55 -4.14
C LEU A 127 -15.43 -19.69 -4.47
N PRO A 128 -14.99 -20.93 -4.76
CA PRO A 128 -15.94 -22.04 -4.90
C PRO A 128 -16.72 -22.35 -3.62
N ALA A 129 -16.06 -22.24 -2.43
CA ALA A 129 -16.73 -22.43 -1.15
C ALA A 129 -17.78 -21.33 -0.91
N ALA A 130 -17.44 -20.07 -1.13
CA ALA A 130 -18.38 -18.95 -0.99
C ALA A 130 -19.59 -19.05 -1.93
N LYS A 131 -19.32 -19.35 -3.22
CA LYS A 131 -20.39 -19.50 -4.23
C LYS A 131 -21.35 -20.65 -3.92
N SER A 132 -20.84 -21.78 -3.39
CA SER A 132 -21.69 -22.90 -2.97
C SER A 132 -22.63 -22.59 -1.81
N LEU A 133 -22.40 -21.47 -1.12
CA LEU A 133 -23.23 -20.96 -0.02
C LEU A 133 -24.05 -19.71 -0.41
N GLY A 134 -23.99 -19.28 -1.68
CA GLY A 134 -24.67 -18.08 -2.15
C GLY A 134 -24.18 -16.79 -1.51
N LEU A 135 -22.88 -16.75 -1.06
CA LEU A 135 -22.30 -15.59 -0.41
C LEU A 135 -21.82 -14.55 -1.44
N ILE A 136 -21.89 -13.29 -1.07
CA ILE A 136 -21.31 -12.19 -1.85
C ILE A 136 -19.79 -12.35 -1.86
N THR A 137 -19.18 -12.13 -3.01
CA THR A 137 -17.74 -12.27 -3.20
C THR A 137 -17.10 -10.96 -3.67
N VAL A 138 -16.02 -10.56 -3.01
CA VAL A 138 -15.20 -9.39 -3.38
C VAL A 138 -13.75 -9.81 -3.54
N SER A 139 -13.02 -9.18 -4.42
CA SER A 139 -11.57 -9.36 -4.51
C SER A 139 -10.86 -8.02 -4.57
N THR A 140 -9.64 -7.94 -3.97
CA THR A 140 -8.73 -6.82 -4.18
C THR A 140 -7.48 -7.29 -4.89
N VAL A 141 -7.16 -6.66 -6.01
CA VAL A 141 -5.97 -6.96 -6.83
C VAL A 141 -4.83 -6.05 -6.40
N HIS A 142 -3.83 -6.63 -5.71
CA HIS A 142 -2.68 -5.93 -5.12
C HIS A 142 -1.39 -5.98 -5.95
N ALA A 143 -1.38 -6.71 -7.06
CA ALA A 143 -0.16 -6.95 -7.83
C ALA A 143 -0.44 -6.90 -9.31
N ARG A 144 0.62 -6.69 -10.09
CA ARG A 144 0.55 -6.82 -11.55
C ARG A 144 0.13 -8.23 -11.94
N PHE A 145 -0.75 -8.32 -12.92
CA PHE A 145 -1.10 -9.57 -13.56
C PHE A 145 -0.16 -9.82 -14.73
N HIS A 146 0.73 -10.80 -14.58
CA HIS A 146 1.55 -11.28 -15.70
C HIS A 146 0.67 -12.16 -16.60
N THR A 147 0.38 -11.68 -17.80
CA THR A 147 -0.55 -12.34 -18.74
C THR A 147 0.14 -12.98 -19.96
N LYS A 148 1.49 -12.99 -19.99
CA LYS A 148 2.28 -13.56 -21.09
C LYS A 148 2.04 -15.07 -21.31
N SER A 149 1.53 -15.81 -20.32
CA SER A 149 1.23 -17.24 -20.42
C SER A 149 -0.27 -17.46 -20.23
N PHE A 150 -0.89 -18.27 -21.08
CA PHE A 150 -2.31 -18.65 -20.99
C PHE A 150 -2.68 -19.23 -19.62
N LEU A 151 -1.86 -20.14 -19.08
CA LEU A 151 -2.08 -20.72 -17.75
C LEU A 151 -2.03 -19.64 -16.64
N LYS A 152 -1.07 -18.72 -16.72
CA LYS A 152 -1.00 -17.59 -15.77
C LYS A 152 -2.21 -16.67 -15.90
N ARG A 153 -2.74 -16.47 -17.13
CA ARG A 153 -3.95 -15.69 -17.36
C ARG A 153 -5.16 -16.34 -16.69
N ILE A 154 -5.36 -17.67 -16.85
CA ILE A 154 -6.42 -18.40 -16.15
C ILE A 154 -6.25 -18.31 -14.64
N TYR A 155 -5.03 -18.54 -14.13
CA TYR A 155 -4.73 -18.50 -12.70
C TYR A 155 -5.04 -17.13 -12.08
N ASN A 156 -4.60 -16.07 -12.71
CA ASN A 156 -4.86 -14.69 -12.25
C ASN A 156 -6.34 -14.31 -12.38
N GLY A 157 -6.99 -14.69 -13.49
CA GLY A 157 -8.38 -14.40 -13.79
C GLY A 157 -9.39 -14.95 -12.76
N LYS A 158 -8.97 -15.94 -11.93
CA LYS A 158 -9.82 -16.45 -10.86
C LYS A 158 -10.27 -15.35 -9.89
N MET A 159 -9.39 -14.40 -9.55
CA MET A 159 -9.73 -13.26 -8.69
C MET A 159 -10.79 -12.33 -9.30
N LEU A 160 -10.89 -12.30 -10.63
CA LEU A 160 -11.85 -11.45 -11.33
C LEU A 160 -13.24 -12.07 -11.44
N LYS A 161 -13.44 -13.34 -11.01
CA LYS A 161 -14.73 -14.05 -11.01
C LYS A 161 -15.48 -13.83 -9.69
N THR A 162 -15.51 -12.59 -9.20
CA THR A 162 -16.22 -12.15 -7.99
C THR A 162 -17.34 -11.18 -8.36
N ASP A 163 -18.27 -10.94 -7.44
CA ASP A 163 -19.36 -9.98 -7.64
C ASP A 163 -18.85 -8.53 -7.72
N HIS A 164 -17.70 -8.24 -7.09
CA HIS A 164 -17.01 -6.97 -7.24
C HIS A 164 -15.49 -7.14 -7.14
N VAL A 165 -14.77 -6.40 -7.97
CA VAL A 165 -13.31 -6.35 -8.03
C VAL A 165 -12.83 -4.96 -7.64
N ILE A 166 -11.87 -4.89 -6.73
CA ILE A 166 -11.20 -3.65 -6.34
C ILE A 166 -9.78 -3.67 -6.92
N ALA A 167 -9.45 -2.70 -7.75
CA ALA A 167 -8.07 -2.42 -8.17
C ALA A 167 -7.48 -1.37 -7.22
N ILE A 168 -6.21 -1.55 -6.81
CA ILE A 168 -5.57 -0.63 -5.86
C ILE A 168 -5.04 0.66 -6.48
N SER A 169 -5.13 0.80 -7.80
CA SER A 169 -4.68 1.97 -8.57
C SER A 169 -5.33 1.96 -9.96
N GLU A 170 -5.36 3.10 -10.64
CA GLU A 170 -5.77 3.19 -12.05
C GLU A 170 -4.82 2.37 -12.94
N TYR A 171 -3.53 2.34 -12.60
CA TYR A 171 -2.56 1.48 -13.26
C TYR A 171 -2.96 0.00 -13.20
N VAL A 172 -3.30 -0.51 -12.00
CA VAL A 172 -3.74 -1.92 -11.85
C VAL A 172 -5.06 -2.15 -12.58
N LYS A 173 -6.00 -1.20 -12.54
CA LYS A 173 -7.25 -1.27 -13.32
C LYS A 173 -6.96 -1.37 -14.81
N SER A 174 -6.07 -0.53 -15.36
CA SER A 174 -5.70 -0.57 -16.78
C SER A 174 -5.07 -1.92 -17.19
N LEU A 175 -4.26 -2.53 -16.32
CA LEU A 175 -3.72 -3.88 -16.57
C LEU A 175 -4.81 -4.96 -16.61
N ILE A 176 -5.83 -4.83 -15.77
CA ILE A 176 -6.96 -5.77 -15.74
C ILE A 176 -7.78 -5.61 -17.00
N THR A 177 -8.23 -4.40 -17.35
CA THR A 177 -9.11 -4.15 -18.50
C THR A 177 -8.46 -4.45 -19.85
N ARG A 178 -7.15 -4.21 -19.99
CA ARG A 178 -6.38 -4.62 -21.18
C ARG A 178 -6.27 -6.14 -21.37
N SER A 179 -6.44 -6.92 -20.31
CA SER A 179 -6.17 -8.36 -20.33
C SER A 179 -7.43 -9.21 -20.17
N TYR A 180 -8.51 -8.66 -19.63
CA TYR A 180 -9.75 -9.37 -19.30
C TYR A 180 -10.96 -8.51 -19.63
N PHE A 181 -11.85 -9.03 -20.46
CA PHE A 181 -13.09 -8.35 -20.89
C PHE A 181 -14.25 -8.66 -19.92
N GLY A 182 -15.23 -7.76 -19.88
CA GLY A 182 -16.49 -7.93 -19.12
C GLY A 182 -16.31 -7.88 -17.60
N VAL A 183 -15.28 -7.18 -17.12
CA VAL A 183 -15.05 -6.93 -15.69
C VAL A 183 -15.37 -5.49 -15.30
N GLU A 184 -15.49 -4.60 -16.26
CA GLU A 184 -15.53 -3.15 -16.12
C GLU A 184 -16.67 -2.67 -15.20
N GLU A 185 -17.89 -3.20 -15.35
CA GLU A 185 -19.06 -2.81 -14.57
C GLU A 185 -18.96 -3.16 -13.07
N ARG A 186 -18.14 -4.16 -12.74
CA ARG A 186 -17.91 -4.61 -11.37
C ARG A 186 -16.49 -4.31 -10.86
N LEU A 187 -15.75 -3.46 -11.57
CA LEU A 187 -14.39 -3.04 -11.22
C LEU A 187 -14.39 -1.60 -10.76
N SER A 188 -13.88 -1.36 -9.56
CA SER A 188 -13.63 -0.01 -9.05
C SER A 188 -12.18 0.15 -8.60
N VAL A 189 -11.69 1.39 -8.63
CA VAL A 189 -10.41 1.74 -8.02
C VAL A 189 -10.66 2.22 -6.61
N ILE A 190 -9.97 1.60 -5.66
CA ILE A 190 -9.85 2.08 -4.28
C ILE A 190 -8.36 2.08 -3.97
N HIS A 191 -7.77 3.26 -3.94
CA HIS A 191 -6.36 3.42 -3.67
C HIS A 191 -5.98 2.87 -2.29
N ARG A 192 -4.74 2.38 -2.18
CA ARG A 192 -4.19 2.04 -0.86
C ARG A 192 -4.04 3.30 -0.03
N GLY A 193 -4.16 3.12 1.28
CA GLY A 193 -3.95 4.20 2.23
C GLY A 193 -2.68 4.05 3.04
N VAL A 194 -2.25 5.16 3.65
CA VAL A 194 -1.29 5.21 4.73
C VAL A 194 -1.99 5.61 6.02
N ASP A 195 -1.56 5.05 7.14
CA ASP A 195 -2.03 5.47 8.46
C ASP A 195 -1.38 6.81 8.82
N VAL A 196 -2.14 7.88 8.62
CA VAL A 196 -1.69 9.26 8.86
C VAL A 196 -1.44 9.57 10.33
N LYS A 197 -1.89 8.72 11.26
CA LYS A 197 -1.55 8.84 12.69
C LYS A 197 -0.19 8.18 12.97
N ALA A 198 0.05 6.99 12.42
CA ALA A 198 1.34 6.33 12.56
C ALA A 198 2.47 7.10 11.84
N PHE A 199 2.14 7.77 10.73
CA PHE A 199 3.03 8.64 9.96
C PHE A 199 2.69 10.13 10.20
N ASP A 200 2.88 10.56 11.47
CA ASP A 200 2.78 11.95 11.86
C ASP A 200 4.13 12.48 12.35
N ALA A 201 4.62 13.53 11.70
CA ALA A 201 5.90 14.14 12.04
C ALA A 201 5.96 14.67 13.48
N ASN A 202 4.79 15.08 14.04
CA ASN A 202 4.70 15.58 15.41
C ASN A 202 4.84 14.48 16.46
N ASP A 203 4.57 13.21 16.10
CA ASP A 203 4.66 12.06 17.00
C ASP A 203 6.04 11.39 16.98
N VAL A 204 6.97 11.86 16.14
CA VAL A 204 8.34 11.37 16.10
C VAL A 204 9.20 12.15 17.08
N THR A 205 9.50 11.53 18.23
CA THR A 205 10.29 12.17 19.29
C THR A 205 11.79 12.16 18.99
N GLN A 206 12.54 13.11 19.55
CA GLN A 206 14.00 13.19 19.41
C GLN A 206 14.72 11.88 19.77
N PRO A 207 14.39 11.14 20.88
CA PRO A 207 15.04 9.87 21.17
C PRO A 207 14.83 8.79 20.09
N ARG A 208 13.73 8.84 19.31
CA ARG A 208 13.53 7.92 18.18
C ARG A 208 14.48 8.26 17.03
N ILE A 209 14.66 9.55 16.76
CA ILE A 209 15.57 10.05 15.71
C ILE A 209 17.01 9.69 16.08
N ILE A 210 17.44 10.01 17.32
CA ILE A 210 18.81 9.75 17.79
C ILE A 210 19.15 8.25 17.68
N ARG A 211 18.31 7.38 18.20
CA ARG A 211 18.50 5.92 18.10
C ARG A 211 18.61 5.43 16.67
N LEU A 212 17.86 6.05 15.74
CA LEU A 212 17.96 5.70 14.32
C LEU A 212 19.30 6.17 13.72
N VAL A 213 19.66 7.44 13.96
CA VAL A 213 20.90 8.06 13.46
C VAL A 213 22.10 7.26 13.93
N GLU A 214 22.18 6.91 15.22
CA GLU A 214 23.23 6.07 15.80
C GLU A 214 23.25 4.66 15.17
N ARG A 215 22.07 4.04 15.02
CA ARG A 215 21.97 2.66 14.48
C ARG A 215 22.49 2.54 13.04
N ILE A 216 22.23 3.53 12.19
CA ILE A 216 22.62 3.49 10.78
C ILE A 216 23.80 4.42 10.49
N ASP A 217 24.43 4.96 11.53
CA ASP A 217 25.64 5.79 11.51
C ASP A 217 25.53 6.95 10.50
N LEU A 218 24.53 7.83 10.68
CA LEU A 218 24.36 8.99 9.82
C LEU A 218 25.24 10.15 10.26
N PRO A 219 25.91 10.84 9.31
CA PRO A 219 26.64 12.07 9.60
C PRO A 219 25.65 13.21 9.91
N GLU A 220 26.14 14.15 10.70
CA GLU A 220 25.47 15.44 10.90
C GLU A 220 25.72 16.36 9.69
N ASP A 221 24.82 17.30 9.46
CA ASP A 221 24.96 18.42 8.50
C ASP A 221 25.14 18.04 7.02
N VAL A 222 24.77 16.83 6.61
CA VAL A 222 24.75 16.43 5.20
C VAL A 222 23.34 16.07 4.77
N PRO A 223 22.79 16.67 3.69
CA PRO A 223 21.46 16.32 3.20
C PRO A 223 21.34 14.83 2.83
N LEU A 224 20.26 14.19 3.26
CA LEU A 224 20.02 12.75 3.08
C LEU A 224 19.06 12.45 1.95
N VAL A 225 19.53 11.76 0.92
CA VAL A 225 18.73 11.14 -0.13
C VAL A 225 18.47 9.69 0.26
N MET A 226 17.22 9.31 0.46
CA MET A 226 16.87 7.97 0.98
C MET A 226 16.08 7.15 -0.03
N LEU A 227 16.52 5.92 -0.28
CA LEU A 227 15.77 4.88 -1.00
C LEU A 227 15.40 3.75 -0.02
N PRO A 228 14.18 3.77 0.56
CA PRO A 228 13.72 2.72 1.46
C PRO A 228 13.13 1.55 0.66
N ALA A 229 13.98 0.61 0.27
CA ALA A 229 13.58 -0.52 -0.54
C ALA A 229 14.46 -1.74 -0.33
N ARG A 230 13.85 -2.93 -0.36
CA ARG A 230 14.61 -4.18 -0.44
C ARG A 230 15.46 -4.18 -1.72
N PRO A 231 16.70 -4.70 -1.68
CA PRO A 231 17.60 -4.71 -2.82
C PRO A 231 17.12 -5.74 -3.86
N THR A 232 16.50 -5.22 -4.88
CA THR A 232 16.03 -5.98 -6.04
C THR A 232 16.28 -5.17 -7.31
N SER A 233 16.60 -5.82 -8.40
CA SER A 233 16.98 -5.16 -9.67
C SER A 233 15.94 -4.14 -10.17
N TRP A 234 14.66 -4.35 -9.88
CA TRP A 234 13.60 -3.48 -10.36
C TRP A 234 13.32 -2.25 -9.47
N LYS A 235 13.95 -2.15 -8.28
CA LYS A 235 13.78 -1.02 -7.36
C LYS A 235 14.65 0.18 -7.68
N GLY A 236 15.56 0.06 -8.67
CA GLY A 236 16.30 1.17 -9.25
C GLY A 236 17.48 1.68 -8.42
N HIS A 237 18.13 0.82 -7.61
CA HIS A 237 19.33 1.20 -6.88
C HIS A 237 20.45 1.68 -7.81
N GLU A 238 20.68 0.97 -8.91
CA GLU A 238 21.75 1.28 -9.88
C GLU A 238 21.48 2.59 -10.63
N ILE A 239 20.25 2.81 -11.11
CA ILE A 239 19.88 4.05 -11.79
C ILE A 239 19.86 5.27 -10.85
N LEU A 240 19.61 5.06 -9.55
CA LEU A 240 19.77 6.13 -8.56
C LEU A 240 21.23 6.54 -8.42
N LEU A 241 22.18 5.59 -8.40
CA LEU A 241 23.60 5.92 -8.40
C LEU A 241 24.01 6.70 -9.66
N GLU A 242 23.50 6.31 -10.84
CA GLU A 242 23.75 7.05 -12.09
C GLU A 242 23.22 8.49 -11.99
N ALA A 243 22.02 8.69 -11.49
CA ALA A 243 21.42 10.01 -11.28
C ALA A 243 22.26 10.88 -10.31
N LEU A 244 22.71 10.27 -9.20
CA LEU A 244 23.53 10.94 -8.19
C LEU A 244 24.92 11.30 -8.72
N ALA A 245 25.48 10.50 -9.62
CA ALA A 245 26.75 10.83 -10.27
C ALA A 245 26.67 12.11 -11.11
N GLY A 246 25.52 12.39 -11.72
CA GLY A 246 25.27 13.64 -12.47
C GLY A 246 25.18 14.89 -11.59
N ILE A 247 24.97 14.75 -10.29
CA ILE A 247 24.82 15.87 -9.33
C ILE A 247 25.88 15.86 -8.23
N LYS A 248 27.06 15.29 -8.48
CA LYS A 248 28.18 15.23 -7.50
C LYS A 248 28.65 16.58 -6.97
N HIS A 249 28.38 17.66 -7.65
CA HIS A 249 28.69 19.03 -7.20
C HIS A 249 27.86 19.46 -5.98
N LEU A 250 26.71 18.82 -5.71
CA LEU A 250 25.89 19.08 -4.54
C LEU A 250 26.33 18.23 -3.34
N PRO A 251 26.23 18.72 -2.10
CA PRO A 251 26.43 17.90 -0.91
C PRO A 251 25.24 16.96 -0.71
N PHE A 252 25.48 15.66 -0.52
CA PHE A 252 24.48 14.67 -0.13
C PHE A 252 25.13 13.39 0.38
N LEU A 253 24.39 12.63 1.20
CA LEU A 253 24.60 11.22 1.46
C LEU A 253 23.39 10.44 0.99
N CYS A 254 23.57 9.41 0.17
CA CYS A 254 22.51 8.51 -0.23
C CYS A 254 22.43 7.30 0.70
N VAL A 255 21.25 7.03 1.29
CA VAL A 255 21.00 5.87 2.17
C VAL A 255 20.07 4.89 1.47
N PHE A 256 20.59 3.71 1.13
CA PHE A 256 19.83 2.57 0.65
C PHE A 256 19.30 1.77 1.84
N LEU A 257 18.17 2.19 2.38
CA LEU A 257 17.58 1.61 3.59
C LEU A 257 16.96 0.24 3.34
N GLY A 258 17.47 -0.80 4.01
CA GLY A 258 17.06 -2.19 3.82
C GLY A 258 17.85 -2.92 2.72
N ALA A 259 18.89 -2.32 2.17
CA ALA A 259 19.69 -2.91 1.10
C ALA A 259 20.73 -3.91 1.61
N ALA A 260 21.21 -3.79 2.84
CA ALA A 260 22.20 -4.71 3.42
C ALA A 260 21.66 -6.15 3.60
N GLU A 261 20.34 -6.34 3.69
CA GLU A 261 19.70 -7.66 3.80
C GLU A 261 19.56 -8.38 2.45
N GLY A 262 20.16 -7.85 1.38
CA GLY A 262 20.09 -8.39 0.04
C GLY A 262 20.94 -9.64 -0.19
N ARG A 263 20.83 -10.20 -1.40
CA ARG A 263 21.78 -11.19 -1.86
C ARG A 263 23.15 -10.51 -2.04
N ALA A 264 24.20 -11.09 -1.48
CA ALA A 264 25.55 -10.55 -1.55
C ALA A 264 25.93 -10.08 -2.98
N SER A 265 25.68 -10.92 -4.00
CA SER A 265 25.95 -10.58 -5.40
C SER A 265 25.22 -9.34 -5.93
N PHE A 266 24.10 -8.94 -5.35
CA PHE A 266 23.39 -7.72 -5.74
C PHE A 266 23.91 -6.50 -4.96
N THR A 267 24.17 -6.66 -3.67
CA THR A 267 24.81 -5.64 -2.83
C THR A 267 26.19 -5.28 -3.35
N ASP A 268 27.00 -6.26 -3.70
CA ASP A 268 28.34 -6.06 -4.27
C ASP A 268 28.29 -5.26 -5.58
N ARG A 269 27.31 -5.55 -6.46
CA ARG A 269 27.12 -4.75 -7.69
C ARG A 269 26.74 -3.31 -7.42
N ILE A 270 25.90 -3.02 -6.42
CA ILE A 270 25.57 -1.65 -6.04
C ILE A 270 26.85 -0.93 -5.58
N VAL A 271 27.66 -1.57 -4.73
CA VAL A 271 28.91 -1.01 -4.23
C VAL A 271 29.88 -0.76 -5.38
N GLN A 272 30.12 -1.76 -6.22
CA GLN A 272 31.00 -1.65 -7.38
C GLN A 272 30.56 -0.52 -8.32
N LYS A 273 29.26 -0.45 -8.64
CA LYS A 273 28.69 0.61 -9.47
C LYS A 273 28.90 1.99 -8.86
N GLY A 274 28.75 2.14 -7.55
CA GLY A 274 29.00 3.39 -6.84
C GLY A 274 30.46 3.84 -6.94
N VAL A 275 31.42 2.90 -6.80
CA VAL A 275 32.84 3.16 -6.96
C VAL A 275 33.17 3.57 -8.40
N GLU A 276 32.69 2.81 -9.40
CA GLU A 276 32.85 3.12 -10.83
C GLU A 276 32.37 4.52 -11.21
N LEU A 277 31.31 4.99 -10.53
CA LEU A 277 30.72 6.31 -10.72
C LEU A 277 31.40 7.42 -9.89
N GLY A 278 32.41 7.09 -9.07
CA GLY A 278 33.14 8.03 -8.18
C GLY A 278 32.23 8.59 -7.09
N LEU A 279 31.44 7.73 -6.44
CA LEU A 279 30.54 8.06 -5.34
C LEU A 279 31.01 7.46 -4.01
N GLU A 280 32.28 7.07 -3.89
CA GLU A 280 32.83 6.55 -2.63
C GLU A 280 32.57 7.52 -1.48
N GLY A 281 32.13 6.99 -0.34
CA GLY A 281 31.77 7.78 0.84
C GLY A 281 30.46 8.57 0.73
N ARG A 282 29.82 8.59 -0.44
CA ARG A 282 28.57 9.34 -0.68
C ARG A 282 27.31 8.48 -0.71
N PHE A 283 27.43 7.20 -0.43
CA PHE A 283 26.28 6.32 -0.25
C PHE A 283 26.57 5.25 0.81
N ARG A 284 25.49 4.75 1.41
CA ARG A 284 25.52 3.67 2.41
C ARG A 284 24.39 2.68 2.15
N LEU A 285 24.69 1.39 2.37
CA LEU A 285 23.70 0.31 2.41
C LEU A 285 23.47 -0.03 3.88
N THR A 286 22.23 0.07 4.33
CA THR A 286 21.86 -0.22 5.72
C THR A 286 20.87 -1.37 5.81
N GLU A 287 20.73 -1.96 6.98
CA GLU A 287 19.66 -2.89 7.29
C GLU A 287 18.27 -2.21 7.23
N ALA A 288 17.24 -3.02 7.17
CA ALA A 288 15.88 -2.51 7.30
C ALA A 288 15.63 -2.02 8.73
N VAL A 289 14.87 -0.93 8.85
CA VAL A 289 14.46 -0.39 10.15
C VAL A 289 12.97 -0.63 10.38
N GLU A 290 12.60 -0.78 11.65
CA GLU A 290 11.18 -0.95 12.03
C GLU A 290 10.49 0.41 12.15
N ASP A 291 11.20 1.43 12.61
CA ASP A 291 10.70 2.79 12.79
C ASP A 291 10.80 3.61 11.49
N MET A 292 9.92 3.27 10.53
CA MET A 292 9.86 4.01 9.27
C MET A 292 9.47 5.49 9.43
N PRO A 293 8.58 5.90 10.36
CA PRO A 293 8.35 7.32 10.62
C PRO A 293 9.62 8.07 11.02
N ALA A 294 10.46 7.52 11.90
CA ALA A 294 11.73 8.14 12.25
C ALA A 294 12.68 8.19 11.04
N ALA A 295 12.75 7.12 10.23
CA ALA A 295 13.56 7.10 9.01
C ALA A 295 13.11 8.18 8.02
N MET A 296 11.81 8.36 7.82
CA MET A 296 11.30 9.45 6.97
C MET A 296 11.65 10.83 7.54
N MET A 297 11.73 10.99 8.88
CA MET A 297 12.06 12.28 9.49
C MET A 297 13.50 12.72 9.25
N VAL A 298 14.45 11.81 9.14
CA VAL A 298 15.85 12.15 8.84
C VAL A 298 16.13 12.35 7.35
N ALA A 299 15.27 11.87 6.46
CA ALA A 299 15.43 12.05 5.03
C ALA A 299 15.11 13.50 4.61
N ASP A 300 15.96 14.13 3.80
CA ASP A 300 15.65 15.39 3.12
C ASP A 300 14.84 15.12 1.84
N VAL A 301 15.14 14.03 1.16
CA VAL A 301 14.50 13.59 -0.08
C VAL A 301 14.32 12.08 -0.06
N VAL A 302 13.12 11.60 -0.34
CA VAL A 302 12.83 10.17 -0.51
C VAL A 302 12.71 9.86 -1.99
N VAL A 303 13.42 8.83 -2.46
CA VAL A 303 13.45 8.49 -3.89
C VAL A 303 12.91 7.08 -4.11
N MET A 304 12.03 6.92 -5.09
CA MET A 304 11.44 5.64 -5.51
C MET A 304 11.65 5.41 -7.02
N PRO A 305 12.87 5.14 -7.47
CA PRO A 305 13.21 5.08 -8.88
C PRO A 305 12.98 3.66 -9.45
N SER A 306 11.81 3.07 -9.14
CA SER A 306 11.50 1.72 -9.58
C SER A 306 11.45 1.65 -11.10
N ILE A 307 12.41 0.93 -11.72
CA ILE A 307 12.53 0.80 -13.19
C ILE A 307 11.38 0.02 -13.85
N THR A 308 10.60 -0.67 -13.03
CA THR A 308 9.38 -1.34 -13.47
C THR A 308 8.19 -0.75 -12.72
N PRO A 309 7.10 -0.38 -13.41
CA PRO A 309 5.95 0.26 -12.78
C PRO A 309 5.43 -0.51 -11.57
N GLU A 310 5.34 0.15 -10.43
CA GLU A 310 4.79 -0.45 -9.21
C GLU A 310 3.26 -0.51 -9.27
N PRO A 311 2.63 -1.51 -8.65
CA PRO A 311 1.17 -1.55 -8.53
C PRO A 311 0.59 -0.35 -7.78
N PHE A 312 1.34 0.20 -6.80
CA PHE A 312 0.90 1.37 -6.04
C PHE A 312 2.03 2.26 -5.51
N GLY A 313 2.97 1.77 -4.70
CA GLY A 313 4.08 2.59 -4.16
C GLY A 313 3.79 3.22 -2.78
N ARG A 314 3.64 2.39 -1.75
CA ARG A 314 3.34 2.87 -0.38
C ARG A 314 4.36 3.84 0.19
N VAL A 315 5.64 3.68 -0.14
CA VAL A 315 6.72 4.56 0.32
C VAL A 315 6.46 6.02 -0.06
N ALA A 316 5.88 6.27 -1.27
CA ALA A 316 5.52 7.63 -1.67
C ALA A 316 4.46 8.24 -0.76
N LEU A 317 3.48 7.44 -0.31
CA LEU A 317 2.48 7.93 0.65
C LEU A 317 3.09 8.20 2.02
N GLU A 318 3.94 7.29 2.49
CA GLU A 318 4.61 7.37 3.79
C GLU A 318 5.50 8.64 3.86
N ALA A 319 6.30 8.91 2.81
CA ALA A 319 7.10 10.12 2.71
C ALA A 319 6.24 11.40 2.70
N GLN A 320 5.21 11.44 1.86
CA GLN A 320 4.31 12.59 1.77
C GLN A 320 3.52 12.83 3.07
N ALA A 321 3.09 11.77 3.76
CA ALA A 321 2.43 11.86 5.06
C ALA A 321 3.34 12.51 6.12
N MET A 322 4.64 12.21 6.07
CA MET A 322 5.68 12.83 6.91
C MET A 322 6.13 14.20 6.40
N GLY A 323 5.51 14.70 5.32
CA GLY A 323 5.85 15.97 4.71
C GLY A 323 7.23 16.01 4.07
N ARG A 324 7.76 14.86 3.64
CA ARG A 324 9.04 14.77 2.94
C ARG A 324 8.88 14.84 1.44
N PRO A 325 9.73 15.58 0.74
CA PRO A 325 9.79 15.54 -0.71
C PRO A 325 9.98 14.11 -1.19
N VAL A 326 9.17 13.68 -2.16
CA VAL A 326 9.29 12.35 -2.76
C VAL A 326 9.51 12.49 -4.26
N ILE A 327 10.39 11.66 -4.80
CA ILE A 327 10.67 11.58 -6.23
C ILE A 327 10.40 10.15 -6.69
N ALA A 328 9.63 9.99 -7.74
CA ALA A 328 9.38 8.70 -8.38
C ALA A 328 9.40 8.84 -9.90
N PHE A 329 9.57 7.73 -10.60
CA PHE A 329 9.33 7.73 -12.05
C PHE A 329 7.85 7.89 -12.38
N ASP A 330 7.54 8.64 -13.44
CA ASP A 330 6.18 8.91 -13.92
C ASP A 330 5.59 7.67 -14.62
N HIS A 331 5.42 6.61 -13.85
CA HIS A 331 4.75 5.40 -14.29
C HIS A 331 4.19 4.57 -13.13
N GLY A 332 3.21 3.70 -13.44
CA GLY A 332 2.59 2.82 -12.45
C GLY A 332 1.75 3.57 -11.42
N GLY A 333 1.37 2.86 -10.37
CA GLY A 333 0.52 3.42 -9.32
C GLY A 333 1.24 4.36 -8.36
N ALA A 334 2.58 4.41 -8.35
CA ALA A 334 3.32 5.33 -7.50
C ALA A 334 3.11 6.79 -7.95
N ALA A 335 3.08 7.01 -9.28
CA ALA A 335 2.85 8.33 -9.86
C ALA A 335 1.46 8.90 -9.53
N GLU A 336 0.46 8.04 -9.28
CA GLU A 336 -0.91 8.48 -8.99
C GLU A 336 -1.05 9.25 -7.67
N SER A 337 -0.08 9.10 -6.77
CA SER A 337 -0.09 9.77 -5.46
C SER A 337 0.75 11.05 -5.40
N ILE A 338 1.47 11.39 -6.45
CA ILE A 338 2.38 12.54 -6.50
C ILE A 338 1.83 13.59 -7.45
N VAL A 339 1.66 14.80 -6.95
CA VAL A 339 1.36 15.97 -7.77
C VAL A 339 2.69 16.68 -8.04
N HIS A 340 3.16 16.60 -9.29
CA HIS A 340 4.46 17.13 -9.71
C HIS A 340 4.67 18.56 -9.24
N GLU A 341 5.84 18.85 -8.66
CA GLU A 341 6.26 20.12 -8.05
C GLU A 341 5.43 20.66 -6.87
N LYS A 342 4.31 19.98 -6.55
CA LYS A 342 3.45 20.39 -5.40
C LYS A 342 3.61 19.48 -4.19
N THR A 343 3.67 18.18 -4.42
CA THR A 343 3.80 17.18 -3.33
C THR A 343 5.03 16.30 -3.48
N GLY A 344 5.79 16.47 -4.55
CA GLY A 344 6.98 15.75 -4.94
C GLY A 344 7.27 15.92 -6.43
N TRP A 345 8.18 15.11 -6.97
CA TRP A 345 8.51 15.16 -8.38
C TRP A 345 8.28 13.83 -9.08
N LEU A 346 7.88 13.91 -10.33
CA LEU A 346 7.77 12.78 -11.24
C LEU A 346 8.88 12.94 -12.30
N ALA A 347 9.85 12.03 -12.27
CA ALA A 347 10.91 11.96 -13.26
C ALA A 347 10.50 11.04 -14.42
N LYS A 348 11.06 11.27 -15.61
CA LYS A 348 10.85 10.41 -16.78
C LYS A 348 11.26 8.98 -16.48
N PRO A 349 10.46 7.98 -16.86
CA PRO A 349 10.76 6.58 -16.58
C PRO A 349 12.13 6.16 -17.15
N ASN A 350 12.97 5.59 -16.27
CA ASN A 350 14.29 5.08 -16.62
C ASN A 350 15.29 6.13 -17.19
N ASP A 351 15.08 7.39 -16.85
CA ASP A 351 15.97 8.51 -17.22
C ASP A 351 16.74 8.96 -15.97
N ALA A 352 18.03 8.61 -15.90
CA ALA A 352 18.89 8.95 -14.77
C ALA A 352 19.16 10.47 -14.68
N ASP A 353 19.29 11.16 -15.81
CA ASP A 353 19.55 12.59 -15.85
C ASP A 353 18.34 13.38 -15.33
N ASP A 354 17.13 12.98 -15.74
CA ASP A 354 15.90 13.62 -15.26
C ASP A 354 15.66 13.33 -13.78
N LEU A 355 15.97 12.12 -13.32
CA LEU A 355 15.94 11.76 -11.90
C LEU A 355 16.93 12.62 -11.11
N GLY A 356 18.15 12.81 -11.62
CA GLY A 356 19.18 13.67 -11.03
C GLY A 356 18.70 15.13 -10.92
N ARG A 357 18.10 15.68 -11.99
CA ARG A 357 17.51 17.03 -11.96
C ARG A 357 16.42 17.18 -10.90
N CYS A 358 15.54 16.19 -10.78
CA CYS A 358 14.50 16.20 -9.74
C CYS A 358 15.10 16.15 -8.32
N ILE A 359 16.17 15.36 -8.11
CA ILE A 359 16.85 15.28 -6.82
C ILE A 359 17.52 16.60 -6.50
N ALA A 360 18.26 17.20 -7.45
CA ALA A 360 18.90 18.50 -7.28
C ALA A 360 17.87 19.58 -6.91
N ALA A 361 16.77 19.68 -7.64
CA ALA A 361 15.69 20.63 -7.36
C ALA A 361 15.09 20.47 -5.94
N ALA A 362 15.03 19.22 -5.43
CA ALA A 362 14.56 18.94 -4.08
C ALA A 362 15.59 19.31 -3.01
N LEU A 363 16.88 19.08 -3.26
CA LEU A 363 17.97 19.43 -2.34
C LEU A 363 18.17 20.95 -2.23
N GLU A 364 18.11 21.66 -3.34
CA GLU A 364 18.28 23.12 -3.44
C GLU A 364 17.01 23.92 -3.10
N MET A 365 15.94 23.23 -2.71
CA MET A 365 14.67 23.88 -2.39
C MET A 365 14.79 24.80 -1.18
N SER A 366 14.35 26.04 -1.32
CA SER A 366 14.32 27.01 -0.21
C SER A 366 13.40 26.52 0.92
N ASP A 367 13.69 26.93 2.16
CA ASP A 367 12.89 26.56 3.34
C ASP A 367 11.42 26.91 3.21
N ASN A 368 11.12 28.04 2.55
CA ASN A 368 9.73 28.43 2.30
C ASN A 368 9.03 27.44 1.38
N LYS A 369 9.64 27.06 0.25
CA LYS A 369 9.10 26.04 -0.66
C LYS A 369 8.96 24.70 0.05
N ARG A 370 9.96 24.29 0.84
CA ARG A 370 9.97 23.04 1.62
C ARG A 370 8.78 23.01 2.61
N ARG A 371 8.53 24.13 3.31
CA ARG A 371 7.38 24.25 4.22
C ARG A 371 6.04 24.17 3.50
N LEU A 372 5.91 24.85 2.35
CA LEU A 372 4.68 24.80 1.54
C LEU A 372 4.42 23.41 0.99
N MET A 373 5.44 22.74 0.46
CA MET A 373 5.33 21.36 -0.04
C MET A 373 4.96 20.38 1.07
N ARG A 374 5.57 20.50 2.26
CA ARG A 374 5.22 19.69 3.45
C ARG A 374 3.73 19.76 3.75
N LYS A 375 3.17 20.98 3.81
CA LYS A 375 1.75 21.20 4.08
C LYS A 375 0.87 20.65 2.95
N ALA A 376 1.24 20.87 1.70
CA ALA A 376 0.50 20.38 0.55
C ALA A 376 0.49 18.84 0.48
N SER A 377 1.64 18.20 0.69
CA SER A 377 1.79 16.74 0.71
C SER A 377 0.95 16.11 1.81
N ARG A 378 1.06 16.61 3.05
CA ARG A 378 0.27 16.10 4.18
C ARG A 378 -1.23 16.19 3.90
N ASN A 379 -1.72 17.35 3.49
CA ASN A 379 -3.13 17.56 3.16
C ASN A 379 -3.61 16.65 2.04
N HIS A 380 -2.80 16.48 1.00
CA HIS A 380 -3.11 15.59 -0.13
C HIS A 380 -3.28 14.14 0.32
N ILE A 381 -2.38 13.65 1.16
CA ILE A 381 -2.45 12.30 1.70
C ILE A 381 -3.65 12.10 2.62
N GLU A 382 -3.91 13.04 3.53
CA GLU A 382 -5.06 12.96 4.44
C GLU A 382 -6.39 12.91 3.69
N GLN A 383 -6.54 13.71 2.64
CA GLN A 383 -7.77 13.80 1.87
C GLN A 383 -7.95 12.66 0.86
N SER A 384 -6.85 12.17 0.26
CA SER A 384 -6.93 11.30 -0.91
C SER A 384 -6.40 9.89 -0.69
N PHE A 385 -5.45 9.70 0.22
CA PHE A 385 -4.73 8.43 0.37
C PHE A 385 -4.59 7.97 1.83
N SER A 386 -5.50 8.38 2.72
CA SER A 386 -5.50 7.87 4.10
C SER A 386 -6.11 6.46 4.17
N THR A 387 -5.65 5.66 5.15
CA THR A 387 -6.26 4.36 5.49
C THR A 387 -7.76 4.50 5.77
N ALA A 388 -8.15 5.58 6.43
CA ALA A 388 -9.57 5.85 6.73
C ALA A 388 -10.40 5.98 5.45
N LYS A 389 -9.91 6.69 4.42
CA LYS A 389 -10.58 6.80 3.12
C LYS A 389 -10.67 5.45 2.42
N MET A 390 -9.55 4.72 2.30
CA MET A 390 -9.52 3.37 1.71
C MET A 390 -10.56 2.44 2.36
N CYS A 391 -10.60 2.41 3.68
CA CYS A 391 -11.53 1.57 4.43
C CYS A 391 -12.97 2.02 4.23
N SER A 392 -13.25 3.32 4.29
CA SER A 392 -14.58 3.89 4.08
C SER A 392 -15.13 3.55 2.69
N GLU A 393 -14.33 3.70 1.64
CA GLU A 393 -14.72 3.35 0.26
C GLU A 393 -14.99 1.84 0.12
N THR A 394 -14.15 0.99 0.75
CA THR A 394 -14.36 -0.47 0.73
C THR A 394 -15.65 -0.85 1.46
N ILE A 395 -15.96 -0.22 2.60
CA ILE A 395 -17.22 -0.45 3.34
C ILE A 395 -18.43 -0.02 2.49
N ARG A 396 -18.33 1.09 1.73
CA ARG A 396 -19.41 1.48 0.80
C ARG A 396 -19.66 0.42 -0.27
N VAL A 397 -18.60 -0.23 -0.79
CA VAL A 397 -18.75 -1.37 -1.71
C VAL A 397 -19.50 -2.51 -1.04
N TYR A 398 -19.12 -2.90 0.17
CA TYR A 398 -19.82 -3.95 0.91
C TYR A 398 -21.28 -3.61 1.14
N ALA A 399 -21.60 -2.42 1.63
CA ALA A 399 -22.96 -1.98 1.91
C ALA A 399 -23.84 -1.99 0.65
N ARG A 400 -23.30 -1.52 -0.49
CA ARG A 400 -23.99 -1.55 -1.78
C ARG A 400 -24.33 -2.98 -2.23
N LEU A 401 -23.36 -3.91 -2.10
CA LEU A 401 -23.56 -5.31 -2.49
C LEU A 401 -24.59 -6.01 -1.60
N LEU A 402 -24.55 -5.76 -0.29
CA LEU A 402 -25.56 -6.26 0.65
C LEU A 402 -26.96 -5.75 0.32
N ALA A 403 -27.09 -4.46 0.04
CA ALA A 403 -28.37 -3.86 -0.33
C ALA A 403 -28.91 -4.43 -1.66
N LYS A 404 -28.04 -4.63 -2.67
CA LYS A 404 -28.42 -5.25 -3.94
C LYS A 404 -28.92 -6.69 -3.75
N LYS A 405 -28.26 -7.48 -2.90
CA LYS A 405 -28.68 -8.86 -2.61
C LYS A 405 -30.02 -8.89 -1.89
N ALA A 406 -30.21 -8.07 -0.86
CA ALA A 406 -31.45 -7.97 -0.12
C ALA A 406 -32.66 -7.51 -1.00
N ALA A 407 -32.40 -6.68 -2.03
CA ALA A 407 -33.43 -6.29 -3.00
C ALA A 407 -33.79 -7.43 -3.97
N ALA A 408 -32.84 -8.31 -4.30
CA ALA A 408 -33.08 -9.47 -5.17
C ALA A 408 -33.75 -10.66 -4.46
N GLU A 409 -33.71 -10.71 -3.13
CA GLU A 409 -34.33 -11.74 -2.29
C GLU A 409 -35.80 -11.37 -1.87
N ARG A 410 -36.25 -10.16 -2.21
CA ARG A 410 -37.65 -9.68 -2.05
C ARG A 410 -38.46 -9.92 -3.30
#